data_831e7eccf697dd7875092856fbea07e3
#
_entry.id   831e7eccf697dd7875092856fbea07e3
#
_cell.length_a   1.000
_cell.length_b   1.000
_cell.length_c   1.000
_cell.angle_alpha   90.00
_cell.angle_beta   90.00
_cell.angle_gamma   90.00
#
_symmetry.space_group_name_H-M   'P 1'
#
loop_
_entity.id
_entity.type
_entity.pdbx_description
1 polymer ?
#
loop_
_entity_poly.entity_id
_entity_poly.type
_entity_poly.pdbx_seq_one_letter_code
_entity_poly.pdbx_strand_id
1 'polypeptide(L)'
;MELFQLRVGPGAGRAFTPSRGSAVVITHVALCVGEGETPGNASERVVVTITARGGGGGFGDGDDARGDAIAIGTLRNGDGREQFSLGGSGLRFGDETRVEVRHTGKTASVVATGRVEATTERDDEEDSFEDDSSEEESDEEDASMRGDSTSESESE
;
A
#
# COMPACT_ATOMS: atom_id res chain seq x y z
N MET A 1 13.52 14.81 4.72
CA MET A 1 13.32 13.41 4.28
C MET A 1 14.21 12.55 5.13
N GLU A 2 13.62 11.64 5.88
CA GLU A 2 14.37 10.73 6.76
C GLU A 2 14.58 9.39 6.05
N LEU A 3 15.79 8.83 6.19
CA LEU A 3 16.12 7.54 5.59
C LEU A 3 15.55 6.42 6.46
N PHE A 4 14.86 5.48 5.85
CA PHE A 4 14.41 4.23 6.48
C PHE A 4 15.34 3.08 6.11
N GLN A 5 15.75 2.31 7.11
CA GLN A 5 16.55 1.09 6.92
C GLN A 5 16.12 0.02 7.91
N LEU A 6 15.83 -1.17 7.41
CA LEU A 6 15.46 -2.34 8.21
C LEU A 6 16.35 -3.54 7.81
N ARG A 7 17.14 -4.04 8.74
CA ARG A 7 17.94 -5.26 8.54
C ARG A 7 17.23 -6.46 9.16
N VAL A 8 17.08 -7.53 8.39
CA VAL A 8 16.47 -8.80 8.79
C VAL A 8 17.52 -9.89 8.69
N GLY A 9 17.82 -10.54 9.81
CA GLY A 9 18.82 -11.62 9.88
C GLY A 9 18.31 -12.94 9.28
N PRO A 10 19.23 -13.91 9.09
CA PRO A 10 18.91 -15.22 8.54
C PRO A 10 17.82 -15.94 9.34
N GLY A 11 16.81 -16.48 8.64
CA GLY A 11 15.72 -17.23 9.26
C GLY A 11 14.82 -16.43 10.21
N ALA A 12 15.01 -15.10 10.28
CA ALA A 12 14.27 -14.20 11.16
C ALA A 12 13.19 -13.43 10.40
N GLY A 13 12.24 -12.88 11.16
CA GLY A 13 11.35 -11.83 10.73
C GLY A 13 11.56 -10.58 11.57
N ARG A 14 11.34 -9.43 11.01
CA ARG A 14 11.40 -8.16 11.74
C ARG A 14 10.19 -7.30 11.43
N ALA A 15 9.53 -6.85 12.48
CA ALA A 15 8.37 -6.00 12.37
C ALA A 15 8.71 -4.56 12.74
N PHE A 16 7.99 -3.62 12.11
CA PHE A 16 7.99 -2.21 12.44
C PHE A 16 6.58 -1.64 12.28
N THR A 17 6.33 -0.52 12.93
CA THR A 17 5.12 0.29 12.75
C THR A 17 5.60 1.72 12.55
N PRO A 18 5.19 2.39 11.46
CA PRO A 18 5.52 3.80 11.27
C PRO A 18 5.02 4.65 12.44
N SER A 19 5.70 5.73 12.74
CA SER A 19 5.27 6.66 13.78
C SER A 19 3.97 7.36 13.38
N ARG A 20 3.20 7.80 14.36
CA ARG A 20 1.95 8.52 14.11
C ARG A 20 2.20 9.75 13.23
N GLY A 21 1.35 9.96 12.24
CA GLY A 21 1.49 11.05 11.26
C GLY A 21 2.66 10.84 10.28
N SER A 22 3.18 9.62 10.15
CA SER A 22 4.20 9.29 9.18
C SER A 22 3.86 8.04 8.36
N ALA A 23 4.47 7.92 7.19
CA ALA A 23 4.43 6.73 6.39
C ALA A 23 5.85 6.28 6.05
N VAL A 24 6.07 4.98 6.01
CA VAL A 24 7.32 4.38 5.53
C VAL A 24 7.12 3.90 4.10
N VAL A 25 8.02 4.30 3.22
CA VAL A 25 8.04 3.85 1.82
C VAL A 25 9.28 3.02 1.59
N ILE A 26 9.12 1.72 1.38
CA ILE A 26 10.21 0.81 1.04
C ILE A 26 10.42 0.84 -0.48
N THR A 27 11.61 1.16 -0.92
CA THR A 27 11.96 1.30 -2.35
C THR A 27 12.91 0.24 -2.86
N HIS A 28 13.80 -0.26 -2.00
CA HIS A 28 14.81 -1.24 -2.38
C HIS A 28 14.96 -2.33 -1.34
N VAL A 29 15.34 -3.50 -1.81
CA VAL A 29 15.68 -4.65 -0.98
C VAL A 29 16.98 -5.27 -1.52
N ALA A 30 17.92 -5.52 -0.63
CA ALA A 30 19.23 -6.07 -0.99
C ALA A 30 19.68 -7.15 -0.01
N LEU A 31 20.52 -8.08 -0.49
CA LEU A 31 21.29 -8.97 0.36
C LEU A 31 22.40 -8.18 1.03
N CYS A 32 22.58 -8.41 2.33
CA CYS A 32 23.69 -7.86 3.09
C CYS A 32 24.54 -9.03 3.57
N VAL A 33 25.77 -9.08 3.09
CA VAL A 33 26.79 -9.99 3.61
C VAL A 33 27.52 -9.22 4.70
N GLY A 34 27.42 -9.68 5.94
CA GLY A 34 28.13 -9.05 7.06
C GLY A 34 29.64 -9.21 6.92
N GLU A 35 30.42 -8.26 7.47
CA GLU A 35 31.86 -8.43 7.60
C GLU A 35 32.15 -9.68 8.44
N GLY A 36 32.78 -10.70 7.84
CA GLY A 36 33.06 -11.96 8.47
C GLY A 36 32.03 -13.07 8.26
N GLU A 37 30.90 -12.78 7.64
CA GLU A 37 29.96 -13.79 7.14
C GLU A 37 30.52 -14.35 5.81
N THR A 38 30.74 -15.64 5.74
CA THR A 38 31.04 -16.30 4.48
C THR A 38 29.88 -16.01 3.53
N PRO A 39 30.13 -15.53 2.27
CA PRO A 39 29.04 -15.37 1.31
C PRO A 39 28.28 -16.69 1.28
N GLY A 40 27.02 -16.64 1.69
CA GLY A 40 26.18 -17.82 1.67
C GLY A 40 26.24 -18.46 0.30
N ASN A 41 26.05 -19.77 0.24
CA ASN A 41 26.08 -20.54 -0.99
C ASN A 41 25.59 -19.71 -2.17
N ALA A 42 26.46 -19.54 -3.19
CA ALA A 42 26.19 -18.71 -4.38
C ALA A 42 24.88 -19.09 -5.12
N SER A 43 24.25 -20.18 -4.73
CA SER A 43 22.98 -20.66 -5.28
C SER A 43 21.78 -20.48 -4.37
N GLU A 44 21.93 -19.87 -3.19
CA GLU A 44 20.81 -19.70 -2.27
C GLU A 44 19.79 -18.71 -2.85
N ARG A 45 18.56 -19.21 -3.01
CA ARG A 45 17.42 -18.39 -3.41
C ARG A 45 16.73 -17.85 -2.17
N VAL A 46 16.71 -16.55 -2.01
CA VAL A 46 16.10 -15.84 -0.89
C VAL A 46 14.81 -15.18 -1.35
N VAL A 47 13.67 -15.70 -0.92
CA VAL A 47 12.38 -15.08 -1.16
C VAL A 47 12.09 -14.12 -0.03
N VAL A 48 11.80 -12.87 -0.36
CA VAL A 48 11.41 -11.82 0.60
C VAL A 48 9.91 -11.66 0.59
N THR A 49 9.31 -11.70 1.78
CA THR A 49 7.87 -11.55 1.98
C THR A 49 7.58 -10.39 2.92
N ILE A 50 6.50 -9.69 2.66
CA ILE A 50 5.95 -8.66 3.55
C ILE A 50 4.54 -9.05 3.97
N THR A 51 4.27 -8.92 5.26
CA THR A 51 2.93 -9.02 5.82
C THR A 51 2.58 -7.68 6.42
N ALA A 52 1.48 -7.07 5.97
CA ALA A 52 0.97 -5.83 6.51
C ALA A 52 -0.35 -6.09 7.25
N ARG A 53 -0.43 -5.60 8.48
CA ARG A 53 -1.65 -5.68 9.31
C ARG A 53 -2.07 -4.27 9.64
N GLY A 54 -3.21 -3.83 9.11
CA GLY A 54 -3.78 -2.52 9.43
C GLY A 54 -4.37 -2.51 10.82
N GLY A 55 -4.12 -1.44 11.58
CA GLY A 55 -4.78 -1.14 12.84
C GLY A 55 -6.05 -0.30 12.69
N GLY A 56 -6.46 0.04 11.48
CA GLY A 56 -7.58 0.92 11.19
C GLY A 56 -8.91 0.19 11.16
N GLY A 57 -9.83 0.58 12.03
CA GLY A 57 -11.19 0.08 12.11
C GLY A 57 -11.95 0.25 10.79
N GLY A 58 -12.30 -0.85 10.17
CA GLY A 58 -13.12 -0.90 8.98
C GLY A 58 -13.60 -2.30 8.72
N PHE A 59 -14.82 -2.61 9.18
CA PHE A 59 -15.65 -3.72 8.75
C PHE A 59 -15.02 -5.13 8.78
N GLY A 60 -15.05 -5.75 9.96
CA GLY A 60 -14.77 -7.16 10.10
C GLY A 60 -14.38 -7.49 11.53
N ASP A 61 -15.37 -7.66 12.37
CA ASP A 61 -15.25 -8.25 13.70
C ASP A 61 -14.95 -9.76 13.52
N GLY A 62 -13.75 -10.06 13.10
CA GLY A 62 -13.22 -11.39 12.85
C GLY A 62 -11.81 -11.50 13.37
N ASP A 63 -11.58 -12.36 14.32
CA ASP A 63 -10.34 -12.72 15.01
C ASP A 63 -9.22 -13.25 14.06
N ASP A 64 -9.39 -13.13 12.76
CA ASP A 64 -8.50 -13.58 11.69
C ASP A 64 -7.78 -12.44 10.97
N ALA A 65 -7.28 -11.45 11.72
CA ALA A 65 -6.38 -10.42 11.15
C ALA A 65 -4.97 -11.00 10.85
N ARG A 66 -4.90 -12.17 10.25
CA ARG A 66 -3.70 -12.66 9.57
C ARG A 66 -3.59 -11.92 8.25
N GLY A 67 -2.86 -10.81 8.26
CA GLY A 67 -2.46 -10.19 7.01
C GLY A 67 -1.78 -11.22 6.12
N ASP A 68 -2.20 -11.31 4.87
CA ASP A 68 -1.58 -12.23 3.92
C ASP A 68 -0.12 -11.86 3.68
N ALA A 69 0.75 -12.87 3.71
CA ALA A 69 2.15 -12.69 3.38
C ALA A 69 2.30 -12.61 1.86
N ILE A 70 2.75 -11.47 1.35
CA ILE A 70 2.97 -11.25 -0.08
C ILE A 70 4.45 -11.37 -0.37
N ALA A 71 4.83 -12.23 -1.32
CA ALA A 71 6.18 -12.29 -1.82
C ALA A 71 6.47 -11.07 -2.71
N ILE A 72 7.41 -10.23 -2.30
CA ILE A 72 7.75 -8.99 -3.03
C ILE A 72 8.92 -9.18 -3.99
N GLY A 73 9.72 -10.20 -3.81
CA GLY A 73 10.83 -10.47 -4.71
C GLY A 73 11.69 -11.66 -4.29
N THR A 74 12.64 -11.98 -5.16
CA THR A 74 13.61 -13.05 -4.95
C THR A 74 15.01 -12.52 -5.18
N LEU A 75 15.88 -12.76 -4.23
CA LEU A 75 17.30 -12.42 -4.27
C LEU A 75 18.15 -13.67 -4.46
N ARG A 76 19.29 -13.53 -5.12
CA ARG A 76 20.30 -14.58 -5.26
C ARG A 76 21.69 -13.97 -5.07
N ASN A 77 22.55 -14.65 -4.37
CA ASN A 77 23.94 -14.25 -4.23
C ASN A 77 24.74 -14.65 -5.48
N GLY A 78 25.59 -13.76 -6.00
CA GLY A 78 26.51 -14.05 -7.08
C GLY A 78 25.97 -13.96 -8.51
N ASP A 79 24.67 -13.70 -8.71
CA ASP A 79 24.03 -13.66 -10.05
C ASP A 79 23.66 -12.24 -10.51
N GLY A 80 24.13 -11.18 -9.82
CA GLY A 80 23.66 -9.81 -10.07
C GLY A 80 22.22 -9.57 -9.66
N ARG A 81 21.59 -10.51 -8.94
CA ARG A 81 20.25 -10.41 -8.37
C ARG A 81 20.30 -10.27 -6.86
N GLU A 82 21.32 -9.60 -6.38
CA GLU A 82 21.54 -9.35 -4.95
C GLU A 82 20.67 -8.23 -4.42
N GLN A 83 20.03 -7.50 -5.31
CA GLN A 83 19.11 -6.41 -4.98
C GLN A 83 17.99 -6.29 -6.01
N PHE A 84 16.86 -5.74 -5.57
CA PHE A 84 15.78 -5.33 -6.47
C PHE A 84 15.14 -4.02 -5.98
N SER A 85 14.61 -3.27 -6.94
CA SER A 85 13.83 -2.07 -6.70
C SER A 85 12.35 -2.39 -6.78
N LEU A 86 11.55 -1.77 -5.90
CA LEU A 86 10.08 -1.87 -5.89
C LEU A 86 9.41 -0.82 -6.80
N GLY A 87 10.20 -0.23 -7.71
CA GLY A 87 9.73 0.82 -8.60
C GLY A 87 9.80 2.22 -7.97
N GLY A 88 9.43 3.23 -8.74
CA GLY A 88 9.56 4.63 -8.33
C GLY A 88 8.68 5.02 -7.14
N SER A 89 7.52 4.42 -6.98
CA SER A 89 6.61 4.67 -5.85
C SER A 89 6.93 3.84 -4.61
N GLY A 90 7.59 2.68 -4.75
CA GLY A 90 7.86 1.78 -3.65
C GLY A 90 6.59 1.18 -3.03
N LEU A 91 6.73 0.54 -1.86
CA LEU A 91 5.62 0.07 -1.03
C LEU A 91 5.44 1.03 0.14
N ARG A 92 4.27 1.66 0.23
CA ARG A 92 3.93 2.65 1.25
C ARG A 92 3.08 2.04 2.35
N PHE A 93 3.46 2.28 3.60
CA PHE A 93 2.79 1.82 4.80
C PHE A 93 2.51 3.01 5.72
N GLY A 94 1.26 3.21 6.11
CA GLY A 94 0.85 4.28 7.03
C GLY A 94 1.12 3.95 8.50
N ASP A 95 0.90 4.92 9.36
CA ASP A 95 1.21 4.91 10.80
C ASP A 95 0.49 3.86 11.63
N GLU A 96 -0.68 3.42 11.22
CA GLU A 96 -1.44 2.36 11.92
C GLU A 96 -1.14 0.95 11.41
N THR A 97 -0.24 0.84 10.43
CA THR A 97 0.07 -0.44 9.80
C THR A 97 1.27 -1.10 10.44
N ARG A 98 1.08 -2.23 11.09
CA ARG A 98 2.19 -3.09 11.51
C ARG A 98 2.68 -3.90 10.32
N VAL A 99 3.93 -3.70 9.95
CA VAL A 99 4.57 -4.36 8.83
C VAL A 99 5.59 -5.35 9.34
N GLU A 100 5.56 -6.57 8.85
CA GLU A 100 6.57 -7.59 9.13
C GLU A 100 7.26 -8.00 7.84
N VAL A 101 8.59 -7.89 7.82
CA VAL A 101 9.43 -8.34 6.72
C VAL A 101 10.09 -9.65 7.13
N ARG A 102 9.95 -10.68 6.30
CA ARG A 102 10.58 -11.99 6.46
C ARG A 102 11.30 -12.41 5.19
N HIS A 103 12.23 -13.33 5.31
CA HIS A 103 12.87 -13.97 4.16
C HIS A 103 13.22 -15.42 4.45
N THR A 104 13.41 -16.18 3.38
CA THR A 104 13.71 -17.63 3.45
C THR A 104 15.21 -17.96 3.54
N GLY A 105 16.07 -16.94 3.44
CA GLY A 105 17.53 -17.12 3.47
C GLY A 105 18.00 -17.67 4.81
N LYS A 106 18.90 -18.63 4.75
CA LYS A 106 19.47 -19.30 5.94
C LYS A 106 20.81 -18.72 6.38
N THR A 107 21.53 -18.08 5.46
CA THR A 107 22.90 -17.61 5.68
C THR A 107 23.06 -16.12 5.48
N ALA A 108 22.28 -15.52 4.61
CA ALA A 108 22.36 -14.09 4.30
C ALA A 108 21.33 -13.26 5.07
N SER A 109 21.69 -12.04 5.44
CA SER A 109 20.77 -11.02 5.91
C SER A 109 20.15 -10.26 4.75
N VAL A 110 18.95 -9.73 4.93
CA VAL A 110 18.28 -8.85 3.97
C VAL A 110 18.15 -7.46 4.55
N VAL A 111 18.40 -6.44 3.74
CA VAL A 111 18.19 -5.03 4.11
C VAL A 111 17.13 -4.44 3.21
N ALA A 112 16.05 -3.95 3.81
CA ALA A 112 15.06 -3.13 3.15
C ALA A 112 15.38 -1.65 3.41
N THR A 113 15.44 -0.85 2.36
CA THR A 113 15.71 0.59 2.44
C THR A 113 14.59 1.39 1.80
N GLY A 114 14.44 2.62 2.27
CA GLY A 114 13.40 3.50 1.78
C GLY A 114 13.46 4.86 2.46
N ARG A 115 12.31 5.50 2.59
CA ARG A 115 12.17 6.82 3.21
C ARG A 115 10.96 6.88 4.14
N VAL A 116 11.05 7.79 5.09
CA VAL A 116 9.91 8.19 5.93
C VAL A 116 9.32 9.47 5.35
N GLU A 117 8.03 9.47 5.13
CA GLU A 117 7.25 10.62 4.65
C GLU A 117 6.31 11.07 5.77
N ALA A 118 6.18 12.38 6.00
CA ALA A 118 5.13 12.91 6.84
C ALA A 118 3.79 12.72 6.10
N THR A 119 2.81 12.15 6.76
CA THR A 119 1.42 12.19 6.33
C THR A 119 0.86 13.50 6.83
N THR A 120 0.75 14.49 5.95
CA THR A 120 -0.11 15.63 6.22
C THR A 120 -1.54 15.07 6.34
N GLU A 121 -2.09 15.06 7.54
CA GLU A 121 -3.53 15.01 7.69
C GLU A 121 -4.02 16.20 6.85
N ARG A 122 -4.70 15.92 5.74
CA ARG A 122 -5.54 16.94 5.15
C ARG A 122 -6.58 17.19 6.21
N ASP A 123 -6.45 18.30 6.92
CA ASP A 123 -7.60 18.95 7.48
C ASP A 123 -8.51 19.16 6.26
N ASP A 124 -9.49 18.28 6.10
CA ASP A 124 -10.66 18.57 5.31
C ASP A 124 -11.32 19.74 6.03
N GLU A 125 -10.82 20.96 5.74
CA GLU A 125 -11.60 22.16 5.93
C GLU A 125 -12.86 21.90 5.10
N GLU A 126 -13.89 21.47 5.80
CA GLU A 126 -15.26 21.55 5.32
C GLU A 126 -15.47 22.99 4.86
N ASP A 127 -15.26 23.18 3.56
CA ASP A 127 -15.75 24.36 2.85
C ASP A 127 -17.27 24.27 2.99
N SER A 128 -17.75 24.83 4.11
CA SER A 128 -19.17 25.07 4.31
C SER A 128 -19.59 26.10 3.26
N PHE A 129 -20.00 25.57 2.12
CA PHE A 129 -20.79 26.33 1.17
C PHE A 129 -22.07 26.73 1.88
N GLU A 130 -22.06 27.94 2.39
CA GLU A 130 -23.30 28.65 2.71
C GLU A 130 -24.06 28.79 1.39
N ASP A 131 -25.01 27.87 1.19
CA ASP A 131 -26.03 27.96 0.16
C ASP A 131 -26.96 29.15 0.50
N ASP A 132 -26.57 30.31 -0.03
CA ASP A 132 -27.42 31.50 -0.02
C ASP A 132 -28.53 31.28 -1.06
N SER A 133 -29.60 30.64 -0.59
CA SER A 133 -30.86 30.46 -1.33
C SER A 133 -31.53 31.79 -1.53
N SER A 134 -31.23 32.44 -2.63
CA SER A 134 -32.05 33.53 -3.13
C SER A 134 -33.28 32.95 -3.79
N GLU A 135 -34.40 33.09 -3.12
CA GLU A 135 -35.75 32.95 -3.66
C GLU A 135 -35.94 33.96 -4.78
N GLU A 136 -36.20 33.51 -5.99
CA GLU A 136 -36.95 34.28 -6.98
C GLU A 136 -38.07 33.42 -7.54
N GLU A 137 -39.25 33.77 -7.08
CA GLU A 137 -40.52 33.39 -7.67
C GLU A 137 -40.61 33.96 -9.09
N SER A 138 -40.98 33.10 -10.04
CA SER A 138 -41.58 33.56 -11.31
C SER A 138 -42.62 32.55 -11.74
N ASP A 139 -43.84 33.02 -11.59
CA ASP A 139 -45.07 32.54 -12.19
C ASP A 139 -44.99 32.45 -13.73
N GLU A 140 -45.96 31.73 -14.22
CA GLU A 140 -46.64 31.73 -15.54
C GLU A 140 -46.37 30.50 -16.40
N GLU A 141 -47.37 29.67 -16.38
CA GLU A 141 -48.50 29.45 -17.29
C GLU A 141 -48.17 28.73 -18.61
N ASP A 142 -48.91 27.62 -18.74
CA ASP A 142 -49.73 27.22 -19.89
C ASP A 142 -49.04 26.60 -21.13
N ALA A 143 -49.52 25.47 -21.45
CA ALA A 143 -49.95 24.96 -22.75
C ALA A 143 -49.71 23.47 -22.97
N SER A 144 -50.85 22.79 -22.87
CA SER A 144 -51.29 21.64 -23.65
C SER A 144 -50.51 21.35 -24.94
N MET A 145 -50.18 20.08 -25.19
CA MET A 145 -50.57 19.39 -26.41
C MET A 145 -50.21 17.90 -26.38
N ARG A 146 -51.22 17.13 -26.36
CA ARG A 146 -51.53 15.90 -27.06
C ARG A 146 -50.54 15.47 -28.15
N GLY A 147 -50.17 14.24 -28.11
CA GLY A 147 -49.49 13.52 -29.18
C GLY A 147 -49.63 12.02 -28.99
N ASP A 148 -50.79 11.51 -29.36
CA ASP A 148 -51.12 10.13 -29.63
C ASP A 148 -50.30 9.64 -30.83
N SER A 149 -49.65 8.49 -30.71
CA SER A 149 -49.32 7.66 -31.87
C SER A 149 -48.94 6.27 -31.42
N THR A 150 -49.89 5.41 -31.50
CA THR A 150 -49.84 3.96 -31.76
C THR A 150 -48.95 3.63 -32.94
N SER A 151 -48.16 2.57 -32.85
CA SER A 151 -47.81 1.68 -33.99
C SER A 151 -47.36 0.33 -33.49
N GLU A 152 -48.20 -0.64 -33.71
CA GLU A 152 -47.99 -2.06 -33.78
C GLU A 152 -47.09 -2.43 -34.98
N SER A 153 -46.37 -3.50 -34.84
CA SER A 153 -45.98 -4.53 -35.90
C SER A 153 -45.11 -5.54 -35.20
N GLU A 154 -45.51 -6.70 -34.93
CA GLU A 154 -45.76 -7.98 -35.61
C GLU A 154 -44.68 -8.42 -36.60
N SER A 155 -44.41 -9.74 -36.44
CA SER A 155 -43.86 -10.74 -37.39
C SER A 155 -42.37 -10.97 -37.34
N GLU A 156 -41.90 -12.07 -37.32
CA GLU A 156 -42.02 -13.55 -37.43
C GLU A 156 -40.74 -14.17 -36.95
#